data_9772a671a87ef0fd4d6de65cb3d277d9
#
_entry.id   9772a671a87ef0fd4d6de65cb3d277d9
#
_cell.length_a   1.000
_cell.length_b   1.000
_cell.length_c   1.000
_cell.angle_alpha   90.00
_cell.angle_beta   90.00
_cell.angle_gamma   90.00
#
_symmetry.space_group_name_H-M   'P 1'
#
loop_
_entity.id
_entity.type
_entity.pdbx_description
1 polymer ?
#
loop_
_entity_poly.entity_id
_entity_poly.type
_entity_poly.pdbx_seq_one_letter_code
_entity_poly.pdbx_strand_id
1 'polypeptide(L)'
;TIVDTGLGGKNTHAIWQTLFEGPLSSKPLLQVIVTHFHPDHVGAAGWLCERYQVPLLISEKEYNASRQMMAANDDLSVQFRYLASLGLDEELAAPVIKATNSLIHVYDPLPEHFQPLQQGQVITVGGREWQVSLADGHSPAHATLFCESLNVLISGDQVLPRISSNVSVRMDEPQANPLQCWLSGLDQLYQLPEQVLVLPAHDEPFFGLHPRLTALKEEHKQ
;
A
#
# COMPACT_ATOMS: atom_id res chain seq x y z
N THR A 1 -14.94 1.61 -8.95
CA THR A 1 -13.80 1.12 -8.13
C THR A 1 -12.88 2.26 -7.78
N ILE A 2 -12.38 2.28 -6.55
CA ILE A 2 -11.28 3.12 -6.08
C ILE A 2 -10.10 2.19 -5.77
N VAL A 3 -8.90 2.62 -6.07
CA VAL A 3 -7.65 1.98 -5.65
C VAL A 3 -6.92 2.96 -4.76
N ASP A 4 -6.67 2.57 -3.52
CA ASP A 4 -6.16 3.35 -2.40
C ASP A 4 -7.04 4.57 -2.03
N THR A 5 -6.99 4.99 -0.79
CA THR A 5 -8.05 5.83 -0.23
C THR A 5 -7.58 7.11 0.46
N GLY A 6 -6.27 7.23 0.68
CA GLY A 6 -5.69 8.30 1.49
C GLY A 6 -5.78 8.04 2.98
N LEU A 7 -5.26 8.96 3.77
CA LEU A 7 -5.30 8.92 5.24
C LEU A 7 -6.74 8.92 5.74
N GLY A 8 -7.01 8.23 6.83
CA GLY A 8 -8.28 8.30 7.53
C GLY A 8 -8.54 9.67 8.16
N GLY A 9 -9.81 9.97 8.40
CA GLY A 9 -10.24 11.15 9.11
C GLY A 9 -10.99 12.20 8.28
N LYS A 10 -11.49 13.21 8.98
CA LYS A 10 -12.50 14.15 8.47
C LYS A 10 -12.11 14.88 7.18
N ASN A 11 -10.85 15.25 7.01
CA ASN A 11 -10.39 15.98 5.84
C ASN A 11 -10.50 15.13 4.57
N THR A 12 -10.03 13.90 4.61
CA THR A 12 -10.12 12.93 3.50
C THR A 12 -11.59 12.57 3.21
N HIS A 13 -12.38 12.37 4.26
CA HIS A 13 -13.83 12.12 4.11
C HIS A 13 -14.52 13.26 3.35
N ALA A 14 -14.23 14.52 3.69
CA ALA A 14 -14.80 15.69 3.01
C ALA A 14 -14.37 15.77 1.55
N ILE A 15 -13.12 15.42 1.23
CA ILE A 15 -12.64 15.35 -0.16
C ILE A 15 -13.41 14.29 -0.93
N TRP A 16 -13.53 13.06 -0.40
CA TRP A 16 -14.29 12.00 -1.05
C TRP A 16 -15.77 12.35 -1.23
N GLN A 17 -16.41 12.96 -0.23
CA GLN A 17 -17.78 13.44 -0.34
C GLN A 17 -17.93 14.45 -1.48
N THR A 18 -17.05 15.43 -1.55
CA THR A 18 -17.04 16.43 -2.64
C THR A 18 -16.89 15.77 -4.02
N LEU A 19 -16.01 14.76 -4.14
CA LEU A 19 -15.83 14.03 -5.39
C LEU A 19 -17.08 13.25 -5.79
N PHE A 20 -17.73 12.56 -4.85
CA PHE A 20 -18.95 11.79 -5.14
C PHE A 20 -20.20 12.65 -5.33
N GLU A 21 -20.26 13.83 -4.75
CA GLU A 21 -21.32 14.82 -5.02
C GLU A 21 -21.09 15.62 -6.31
N GLY A 22 -19.85 15.64 -6.81
CA GLY A 22 -19.40 16.36 -7.99
C GLY A 22 -19.02 15.43 -9.17
N PRO A 23 -17.72 15.34 -9.53
CA PRO A 23 -17.27 14.66 -10.75
C PRO A 23 -17.58 13.16 -10.80
N LEU A 24 -17.78 12.50 -9.67
CA LEU A 24 -18.10 11.08 -9.59
C LEU A 24 -19.59 10.79 -9.33
N SER A 25 -20.46 11.81 -9.26
CA SER A 25 -21.87 11.68 -8.87
C SER A 25 -22.69 10.71 -9.74
N SER A 26 -22.32 10.54 -11.01
CA SER A 26 -22.99 9.62 -11.93
C SER A 26 -22.42 8.19 -11.92
N LYS A 27 -21.40 7.91 -11.09
CA LYS A 27 -20.67 6.63 -11.06
C LYS A 27 -20.75 6.02 -9.69
N PRO A 28 -21.54 4.94 -9.50
CA PRO A 28 -21.58 4.28 -8.20
C PRO A 28 -20.21 3.67 -7.86
N LEU A 29 -19.80 3.80 -6.59
CA LEU A 29 -18.71 3.02 -6.06
C LEU A 29 -19.17 1.56 -5.95
N LEU A 30 -18.38 0.63 -6.46
CA LEU A 30 -18.70 -0.80 -6.45
C LEU A 30 -17.81 -1.61 -5.53
N GLN A 31 -16.58 -1.14 -5.30
CA GLN A 31 -15.58 -1.79 -4.43
C GLN A 31 -14.43 -0.83 -4.17
N VAL A 32 -13.74 -1.07 -3.07
CA VAL A 32 -12.48 -0.42 -2.70
C VAL A 32 -11.37 -1.48 -2.80
N ILE A 33 -10.30 -1.17 -3.51
CA ILE A 33 -9.09 -1.97 -3.57
C ILE A 33 -7.99 -1.23 -2.81
N VAL A 34 -7.25 -1.93 -1.97
CA VAL A 34 -6.11 -1.36 -1.25
C VAL A 34 -4.85 -2.13 -1.65
N THR A 35 -3.83 -1.38 -2.07
CA THR A 35 -2.56 -1.96 -2.48
C THR A 35 -1.77 -2.50 -1.30
N HIS A 36 -1.75 -1.75 -0.19
CA HIS A 36 -1.01 -2.14 1.01
C HIS A 36 -1.47 -1.38 2.28
N PHE A 37 -0.91 -1.76 3.45
CA PHE A 37 -1.38 -1.36 4.77
C PHE A 37 -1.01 0.06 5.22
N HIS A 38 -0.15 0.79 4.51
CA HIS A 38 0.27 2.13 4.95
C HIS A 38 -0.92 3.10 5.02
N PRO A 39 -0.89 4.05 5.97
CA PRO A 39 -2.07 4.84 6.31
C PRO A 39 -2.57 5.72 5.16
N ASP A 40 -1.69 6.20 4.31
CA ASP A 40 -2.02 7.02 3.14
C ASP A 40 -2.63 6.22 1.97
N HIS A 41 -2.73 4.90 2.09
CA HIS A 41 -3.38 3.99 1.15
C HIS A 41 -4.64 3.37 1.73
N VAL A 42 -4.57 2.78 2.91
CA VAL A 42 -5.69 2.07 3.53
C VAL A 42 -6.52 2.96 4.47
N GLY A 43 -6.00 4.13 4.85
CA GLY A 43 -6.51 4.91 5.98
C GLY A 43 -8.00 5.21 5.94
N ALA A 44 -8.56 5.62 4.80
CA ALA A 44 -9.99 5.91 4.67
C ALA A 44 -10.81 4.75 4.08
N ALA A 45 -10.21 3.56 3.88
CA ALA A 45 -10.89 2.43 3.25
C ALA A 45 -12.11 1.95 4.03
N GLY A 46 -12.01 1.86 5.36
CA GLY A 46 -13.12 1.44 6.21
C GLY A 46 -14.30 2.38 6.12
N TRP A 47 -14.05 3.69 6.18
CA TRP A 47 -15.10 4.69 6.04
C TRP A 47 -15.79 4.63 4.66
N LEU A 48 -15.02 4.47 3.57
CA LEU A 48 -15.59 4.32 2.22
C LEU A 48 -16.44 3.05 2.11
N CYS A 49 -15.95 1.92 2.61
CA CYS A 49 -16.69 0.67 2.58
C CYS A 49 -18.00 0.75 3.36
N GLU A 50 -17.98 1.33 4.55
CA GLU A 50 -19.16 1.53 5.39
C GLU A 50 -20.14 2.52 4.75
N ARG A 51 -19.66 3.68 4.31
CA ARG A 51 -20.47 4.77 3.76
C ARG A 51 -21.22 4.35 2.50
N TYR A 52 -20.57 3.58 1.62
CA TYR A 52 -21.10 3.20 0.30
C TYR A 52 -21.54 1.73 0.24
N GLN A 53 -21.45 0.99 1.34
CA GLN A 53 -21.84 -0.44 1.44
C GLN A 53 -21.19 -1.29 0.36
N VAL A 54 -19.88 -1.14 0.18
CA VAL A 54 -19.09 -1.84 -0.83
C VAL A 54 -17.99 -2.70 -0.21
N PRO A 55 -17.57 -3.80 -0.87
CA PRO A 55 -16.52 -4.65 -0.35
C PRO A 55 -15.15 -3.99 -0.39
N LEU A 56 -14.31 -4.36 0.58
CA LEU A 56 -12.87 -4.12 0.59
C LEU A 56 -12.15 -5.30 -0.05
N LEU A 57 -11.28 -5.02 -1.02
CA LEU A 57 -10.34 -5.96 -1.60
C LEU A 57 -8.92 -5.57 -1.18
N ILE A 58 -8.23 -6.47 -0.49
CA ILE A 58 -6.87 -6.27 0.02
C ILE A 58 -6.22 -7.63 0.22
N SER A 59 -4.91 -7.77 0.12
CA SER A 59 -4.27 -9.05 0.46
C SER A 59 -4.39 -9.35 1.95
N GLU A 60 -4.44 -10.64 2.31
CA GLU A 60 -4.63 -11.06 3.70
C GLU A 60 -3.52 -10.54 4.62
N LYS A 61 -2.27 -10.57 4.16
CA LYS A 61 -1.14 -10.05 4.95
C LYS A 61 -1.25 -8.55 5.19
N GLU A 62 -1.68 -7.78 4.19
CA GLU A 62 -1.86 -6.33 4.32
C GLU A 62 -3.04 -5.99 5.23
N TYR A 63 -4.14 -6.73 5.15
CA TYR A 63 -5.27 -6.57 6.05
C TYR A 63 -4.85 -6.83 7.51
N ASN A 64 -4.12 -7.92 7.75
CA ASN A 64 -3.63 -8.25 9.09
C ASN A 64 -2.64 -7.21 9.62
N ALA A 65 -1.73 -6.72 8.76
CA ALA A 65 -0.79 -5.64 9.11
C ALA A 65 -1.54 -4.34 9.46
N SER A 66 -2.57 -3.97 8.69
CA SER A 66 -3.43 -2.81 9.00
C SER A 66 -4.09 -2.97 10.36
N ARG A 67 -4.67 -4.15 10.64
CA ARG A 67 -5.31 -4.44 11.94
C ARG A 67 -4.32 -4.38 13.09
N GLN A 68 -3.11 -4.84 12.90
CA GLN A 68 -2.03 -4.77 13.88
C GLN A 68 -1.61 -3.32 14.17
N MET A 69 -1.48 -2.49 13.12
CA MET A 69 -1.16 -1.06 13.27
C MET A 69 -2.27 -0.28 13.99
N MET A 70 -3.52 -0.68 13.81
CA MET A 70 -4.68 -0.05 14.44
C MET A 70 -4.92 -0.53 15.88
N ALA A 71 -4.32 -1.64 16.28
CA ALA A 71 -4.44 -2.14 17.65
C ALA A 71 -3.63 -1.24 18.60
N ALA A 72 -4.29 -0.77 19.65
CA ALA A 72 -3.59 -0.09 20.73
C ALA A 72 -2.56 -1.05 21.35
N ASN A 73 -1.32 -0.62 21.45
CA ASN A 73 -0.26 -1.41 22.06
C ASN A 73 0.19 -0.70 23.36
N ASP A 74 -0.31 -1.18 24.50
CA ASP A 74 0.06 -0.66 25.82
C ASP A 74 1.45 -1.16 26.26
N ASP A 75 1.93 -2.28 25.71
CA ASP A 75 3.27 -2.82 25.97
C ASP A 75 4.29 -2.36 24.93
N LEU A 76 4.99 -1.29 25.23
CA LEU A 76 6.03 -0.72 24.37
C LEU A 76 7.37 -1.48 24.45
N SER A 77 7.47 -2.51 25.26
CA SER A 77 8.74 -3.21 25.54
C SER A 77 9.36 -3.85 24.30
N VAL A 78 8.52 -4.32 23.36
CA VAL A 78 8.99 -4.90 22.09
C VAL A 78 9.64 -3.80 21.23
N GLN A 79 8.99 -2.64 21.12
CA GLN A 79 9.47 -1.50 20.34
C GLN A 79 10.80 -0.98 20.92
N PHE A 80 10.90 -0.81 22.25
CA PHE A 80 12.13 -0.40 22.90
C PHE A 80 13.27 -1.41 22.69
N ARG A 81 13.03 -2.72 22.85
CA ARG A 81 14.03 -3.75 22.60
C ARG A 81 14.53 -3.74 21.16
N TYR A 82 13.62 -3.59 20.20
CA TYR A 82 13.98 -3.51 18.78
C TYR A 82 14.88 -2.30 18.50
N LEU A 83 14.48 -1.09 18.94
CA LEU A 83 15.25 0.12 18.73
C LEU A 83 16.60 0.10 19.48
N ALA A 84 16.64 -0.50 20.67
CA ALA A 84 17.88 -0.73 21.40
C ALA A 84 18.84 -1.66 20.64
N SER A 85 18.31 -2.69 19.95
CA SER A 85 19.13 -3.58 19.10
C SER A 85 19.75 -2.86 17.88
N LEU A 86 19.17 -1.71 17.49
CA LEU A 86 19.70 -0.82 16.46
C LEU A 86 20.63 0.26 17.02
N GLY A 87 20.90 0.25 18.33
CA GLY A 87 21.81 1.17 19.00
C GLY A 87 21.15 2.45 19.53
N LEU A 88 19.82 2.55 19.53
CA LEU A 88 19.12 3.69 20.14
C LEU A 88 18.94 3.45 21.64
N ASP A 89 19.31 4.43 22.44
CA ASP A 89 18.93 4.45 23.86
C ASP A 89 17.46 4.86 24.05
N GLU A 90 16.97 4.82 25.29
CA GLU A 90 15.58 5.10 25.60
C GLU A 90 15.18 6.56 25.25
N GLU A 91 16.09 7.51 25.42
CA GLU A 91 15.84 8.92 25.11
C GLU A 91 15.60 9.14 23.63
N LEU A 92 16.38 8.48 22.77
CA LEU A 92 16.23 8.52 21.31
C LEU A 92 15.07 7.65 20.82
N ALA A 93 14.81 6.53 21.46
CA ALA A 93 13.73 5.59 21.07
C ALA A 93 12.32 6.14 21.37
N ALA A 94 12.14 6.83 22.50
CA ALA A 94 10.83 7.28 22.95
C ALA A 94 10.10 8.20 21.93
N PRO A 95 10.71 9.22 21.31
CA PRO A 95 10.06 10.03 20.30
C PRO A 95 9.71 9.24 19.03
N VAL A 96 10.52 8.26 18.62
CA VAL A 96 10.24 7.39 17.47
C VAL A 96 9.00 6.54 17.75
N ILE A 97 8.93 5.89 18.90
CA ILE A 97 7.79 5.08 19.32
C ILE A 97 6.52 5.94 19.39
N LYS A 98 6.60 7.13 19.97
CA LYS A 98 5.48 8.07 20.04
C LYS A 98 4.98 8.46 18.65
N ALA A 99 5.87 8.78 17.73
CA ALA A 99 5.53 9.13 16.36
C ALA A 99 4.85 7.95 15.65
N THR A 100 5.40 6.74 15.75
CA THR A 100 4.82 5.53 15.15
C THR A 100 3.43 5.23 15.73
N ASN A 101 3.28 5.30 17.06
CA ASN A 101 1.99 5.01 17.70
C ASN A 101 0.94 6.10 17.40
N SER A 102 1.35 7.32 17.04
CA SER A 102 0.39 8.35 16.63
C SER A 102 -0.28 8.07 15.29
N LEU A 103 0.29 7.20 14.46
CA LEU A 103 -0.29 6.81 13.17
C LEU A 103 -1.62 6.06 13.31
N ILE A 104 -1.92 5.47 14.46
CA ILE A 104 -3.23 4.82 14.71
C ILE A 104 -4.42 5.77 14.45
N HIS A 105 -4.22 7.08 14.67
CA HIS A 105 -5.28 8.08 14.53
C HIS A 105 -5.60 8.46 13.08
N VAL A 106 -4.83 7.97 12.12
CA VAL A 106 -5.04 8.22 10.69
C VAL A 106 -5.52 7.00 9.91
N TYR A 107 -6.09 6.02 10.64
CA TYR A 107 -6.82 4.89 10.09
C TYR A 107 -8.28 4.96 10.53
N ASP A 108 -9.20 4.80 9.61
CA ASP A 108 -10.58 4.47 9.94
C ASP A 108 -10.73 2.95 10.18
N PRO A 109 -11.62 2.52 11.07
CA PRO A 109 -11.81 1.10 11.35
C PRO A 109 -12.14 0.30 10.09
N LEU A 110 -11.37 -0.75 9.81
CA LEU A 110 -11.61 -1.62 8.66
C LEU A 110 -12.83 -2.53 8.89
N PRO A 111 -13.56 -2.90 7.81
CA PRO A 111 -14.64 -3.86 7.90
C PRO A 111 -14.11 -5.22 8.37
N GLU A 112 -14.92 -5.96 9.14
CA GLU A 112 -14.55 -7.30 9.62
C GLU A 112 -14.40 -8.32 8.48
N HIS A 113 -15.14 -8.11 7.39
CA HIS A 113 -15.10 -8.97 6.20
C HIS A 113 -14.46 -8.23 5.04
N PHE A 114 -13.55 -8.92 4.35
CA PHE A 114 -12.89 -8.43 3.16
C PHE A 114 -12.76 -9.54 2.13
N GLN A 115 -12.45 -9.19 0.90
CA GLN A 115 -12.15 -10.13 -0.18
C GLN A 115 -10.62 -10.17 -0.37
N PRO A 116 -9.96 -11.31 -0.12
CA PRO A 116 -8.51 -11.39 -0.22
C PRO A 116 -8.06 -11.31 -1.69
N LEU A 117 -7.13 -10.39 -1.98
CA LEU A 117 -6.38 -10.40 -3.23
C LEU A 117 -5.34 -11.50 -3.17
N GLN A 118 -5.19 -12.25 -4.28
CA GLN A 118 -4.25 -13.36 -4.39
C GLN A 118 -3.30 -13.16 -5.57
N GLN A 119 -2.08 -13.71 -5.43
CA GLN A 119 -1.10 -13.71 -6.52
C GLN A 119 -1.68 -14.37 -7.78
N GLY A 120 -1.59 -13.67 -8.91
CA GLY A 120 -2.08 -14.14 -10.20
C GLY A 120 -3.60 -14.11 -10.38
N GLN A 121 -4.35 -13.63 -9.38
CA GLN A 121 -5.79 -13.46 -9.50
C GLN A 121 -6.13 -12.45 -10.60
N VAL A 122 -7.20 -12.71 -11.34
CA VAL A 122 -7.78 -11.74 -12.27
C VAL A 122 -9.07 -11.19 -11.68
N ILE A 123 -9.14 -9.87 -11.58
CA ILE A 123 -10.34 -9.14 -11.13
C ILE A 123 -10.92 -8.32 -12.29
N THR A 124 -12.23 -8.14 -12.30
CA THR A 124 -12.90 -7.32 -13.32
C THR A 124 -13.21 -5.94 -12.77
N VAL A 125 -12.67 -4.90 -13.42
CA VAL A 125 -12.96 -3.50 -13.10
C VAL A 125 -13.32 -2.74 -14.38
N GLY A 126 -14.49 -2.14 -14.40
CA GLY A 126 -14.97 -1.38 -15.56
C GLY A 126 -15.11 -2.22 -16.83
N GLY A 127 -15.43 -3.52 -16.70
CA GLY A 127 -15.53 -4.45 -17.81
C GLY A 127 -14.20 -4.90 -18.41
N ARG A 128 -13.08 -4.65 -17.71
CA ARG A 128 -11.72 -5.06 -18.10
C ARG A 128 -11.10 -5.96 -17.05
N GLU A 129 -10.25 -6.85 -17.50
CA GLU A 129 -9.49 -7.75 -16.65
C GLU A 129 -8.23 -7.05 -16.14
N TRP A 130 -8.00 -7.20 -14.85
CA TRP A 130 -6.82 -6.70 -14.15
C TRP A 130 -6.14 -7.86 -13.44
N GLN A 131 -4.92 -8.13 -13.80
CA GLN A 131 -4.10 -9.15 -13.17
C GLN A 131 -3.47 -8.59 -11.89
N VAL A 132 -3.66 -9.30 -10.79
CA VAL A 132 -3.06 -8.97 -9.49
C VAL A 132 -1.69 -9.62 -9.38
N SER A 133 -0.68 -8.84 -9.01
CA SER A 133 0.62 -9.36 -8.58
C SER A 133 0.90 -8.89 -7.17
N LEU A 134 1.38 -9.80 -6.33
CA LEU A 134 1.77 -9.50 -4.95
C LEU A 134 3.29 -9.53 -4.81
N ALA A 135 3.84 -8.54 -4.12
CA ALA A 135 5.26 -8.47 -3.82
C ALA A 135 5.46 -8.12 -2.35
N ASP A 136 6.49 -8.71 -1.75
CA ASP A 136 6.93 -8.44 -0.40
C ASP A 136 8.09 -7.41 -0.42
N GLY A 137 8.42 -6.81 0.73
CA GLY A 137 9.58 -5.92 0.89
C GLY A 137 9.23 -4.52 1.33
N HIS A 138 8.49 -3.74 0.52
CA HIS A 138 7.94 -2.45 0.95
C HIS A 138 6.85 -2.66 2.01
N SER A 139 6.02 -3.65 1.79
CA SER A 139 5.00 -4.13 2.73
C SER A 139 4.82 -5.66 2.58
N PRO A 140 4.08 -6.34 3.46
CA PRO A 140 4.06 -7.81 3.53
C PRO A 140 3.51 -8.56 2.31
N ALA A 141 2.66 -7.92 1.52
CA ALA A 141 2.11 -8.47 0.26
C ALA A 141 1.46 -7.35 -0.57
N HIS A 142 2.26 -6.35 -0.90
CA HIS A 142 1.87 -5.21 -1.72
C HIS A 142 1.27 -5.66 -3.04
N ALA A 143 0.07 -5.18 -3.38
CA ALA A 143 -0.60 -5.52 -4.63
C ALA A 143 -0.30 -4.49 -5.73
N THR A 144 0.02 -4.98 -6.92
CA THR A 144 0.00 -4.22 -8.17
C THR A 144 -1.06 -4.77 -9.09
N LEU A 145 -1.63 -3.94 -9.97
CA LEU A 145 -2.73 -4.31 -10.87
C LEU A 145 -2.34 -3.97 -12.30
N PHE A 146 -2.27 -4.98 -13.17
CA PHE A 146 -1.98 -4.79 -14.58
C PHE A 146 -3.20 -5.07 -15.45
N CYS A 147 -3.54 -4.13 -16.33
CA CYS A 147 -4.58 -4.29 -17.34
C CYS A 147 -3.96 -4.33 -18.74
N GLU A 148 -3.91 -5.50 -19.35
CA GLU A 148 -3.32 -5.70 -20.67
C GLU A 148 -4.06 -4.90 -21.75
N SER A 149 -5.40 -4.91 -21.75
CA SER A 149 -6.20 -4.22 -22.77
C SER A 149 -6.05 -2.69 -22.77
N LEU A 150 -5.62 -2.10 -21.65
CA LEU A 150 -5.30 -0.67 -21.53
C LEU A 150 -3.80 -0.41 -21.62
N ASN A 151 -2.98 -1.43 -21.47
CA ASN A 151 -1.54 -1.33 -21.25
C ASN A 151 -1.20 -0.39 -20.08
N VAL A 152 -1.86 -0.61 -18.93
CA VAL A 152 -1.76 0.20 -17.71
C VAL A 152 -1.39 -0.67 -16.52
N LEU A 153 -0.43 -0.20 -15.73
CA LEU A 153 -0.03 -0.76 -14.44
C LEU A 153 -0.37 0.22 -13.32
N ILE A 154 -1.19 -0.17 -12.37
CA ILE A 154 -1.30 0.52 -11.07
C ILE A 154 -0.22 -0.09 -10.18
N SER A 155 0.82 0.67 -9.88
CA SER A 155 2.00 0.17 -9.18
C SER A 155 1.95 0.37 -7.67
N GLY A 156 1.02 1.19 -7.16
CA GLY A 156 1.07 1.61 -5.76
C GLY A 156 2.45 2.18 -5.42
N ASP A 157 3.02 1.73 -4.31
CA ASP A 157 4.38 2.11 -3.88
C ASP A 157 5.46 1.12 -4.32
N GLN A 158 5.10 0.07 -5.07
CA GLN A 158 6.11 -0.89 -5.55
C GLN A 158 7.10 -0.24 -6.51
N VAL A 159 6.64 0.68 -7.36
CA VAL A 159 7.48 1.46 -8.28
C VAL A 159 7.00 2.91 -8.31
N LEU A 160 7.89 3.82 -7.95
CA LEU A 160 7.68 5.26 -7.95
C LEU A 160 8.62 5.93 -8.97
N PRO A 161 8.21 7.04 -9.63
CA PRO A 161 8.98 7.59 -10.74
C PRO A 161 10.28 8.30 -10.33
N ARG A 162 10.32 8.90 -9.13
CA ARG A 162 11.42 9.78 -8.69
C ARG A 162 12.16 9.29 -7.47
N ILE A 163 11.47 8.66 -6.54
CA ILE A 163 12.02 8.16 -5.28
C ILE A 163 11.95 6.64 -5.25
N SER A 164 12.78 5.99 -4.46
CA SER A 164 12.61 4.57 -4.14
C SER A 164 11.53 4.39 -3.09
N SER A 165 10.90 3.23 -3.10
CA SER A 165 10.00 2.82 -2.02
C SER A 165 10.77 2.70 -0.71
N ASN A 166 10.12 3.01 0.40
CA ASN A 166 10.68 2.72 1.71
C ASN A 166 10.73 1.20 1.91
N VAL A 167 11.91 0.65 2.13
CA VAL A 167 12.12 -0.78 2.38
C VAL A 167 12.81 -0.93 3.72
N SER A 168 12.05 -1.32 4.74
CA SER A 168 12.52 -1.36 6.12
C SER A 168 12.30 -2.74 6.73
N VAL A 169 13.24 -3.16 7.58
CA VAL A 169 13.04 -4.34 8.43
C VAL A 169 11.98 -3.99 9.47
N ARG A 170 10.96 -4.82 9.56
CA ARG A 170 9.86 -4.63 10.51
C ARG A 170 10.25 -5.19 11.89
N MET A 171 9.71 -4.57 12.94
CA MET A 171 9.97 -4.98 14.32
C MET A 171 9.49 -6.39 14.65
N ASP A 172 8.42 -6.83 13.99
CA ASP A 172 7.85 -8.17 14.16
C ASP A 172 8.60 -9.25 13.36
N GLU A 173 9.40 -8.84 12.36
CA GLU A 173 10.22 -9.73 11.52
C GLU A 173 11.68 -9.25 11.45
N PRO A 174 12.41 -9.17 12.58
CA PRO A 174 13.73 -8.53 12.63
C PRO A 174 14.84 -9.28 11.86
N GLN A 175 14.58 -10.50 11.43
CA GLN A 175 15.50 -11.33 10.62
C GLN A 175 15.12 -11.37 9.13
N ALA A 176 14.04 -10.67 8.73
CA ALA A 176 13.63 -10.62 7.33
C ALA A 176 14.64 -9.86 6.47
N ASN A 177 14.64 -10.16 5.18
CA ASN A 177 15.41 -9.40 4.18
C ASN A 177 14.44 -8.72 3.20
N PRO A 178 13.77 -7.62 3.61
CA PRO A 178 12.78 -6.95 2.80
C PRO A 178 13.38 -6.37 1.52
N LEU A 179 14.64 -5.96 1.53
CA LEU A 179 15.30 -5.44 0.32
C LEU A 179 15.40 -6.52 -0.77
N GLN A 180 15.80 -7.74 -0.41
CA GLN A 180 15.85 -8.85 -1.37
C GLN A 180 14.46 -9.19 -1.90
N CYS A 181 13.45 -9.18 -1.03
CA CYS A 181 12.06 -9.43 -1.43
C CYS A 181 11.56 -8.36 -2.40
N TRP A 182 11.80 -7.09 -2.09
CA TRP A 182 11.42 -5.97 -2.95
C TRP A 182 12.11 -6.02 -4.31
N LEU A 183 13.43 -6.26 -4.34
CA LEU A 183 14.18 -6.42 -5.60
C LEU A 183 13.63 -7.59 -6.44
N SER A 184 13.25 -8.71 -5.81
CA SER A 184 12.60 -9.82 -6.49
C SER A 184 11.22 -9.44 -7.04
N GLY A 185 10.48 -8.59 -6.32
CA GLY A 185 9.22 -8.01 -6.79
C GLY A 185 9.41 -7.12 -8.02
N LEU A 186 10.48 -6.31 -8.05
CA LEU A 186 10.84 -5.53 -9.25
C LEU A 186 11.15 -6.43 -10.45
N ASP A 187 11.81 -7.58 -10.22
CA ASP A 187 12.12 -8.54 -11.30
C ASP A 187 10.86 -9.13 -11.94
N GLN A 188 9.79 -9.34 -11.18
CA GLN A 188 8.51 -9.79 -11.74
C GLN A 188 7.91 -8.76 -12.73
N LEU A 189 8.09 -7.47 -12.47
CA LEU A 189 7.55 -6.40 -13.30
C LEU A 189 8.27 -6.25 -14.65
N TYR A 190 9.48 -6.80 -14.83
CA TYR A 190 10.13 -6.87 -16.14
C TYR A 190 9.39 -7.76 -17.15
N GLN A 191 8.47 -8.61 -16.70
CA GLN A 191 7.62 -9.41 -17.59
C GLN A 191 6.52 -8.58 -18.28
N LEU A 192 6.23 -7.37 -17.75
CA LEU A 192 5.25 -6.47 -18.33
C LEU A 192 5.83 -5.73 -19.55
N PRO A 193 4.99 -5.23 -20.47
CA PRO A 193 5.46 -4.46 -21.62
C PRO A 193 6.25 -3.20 -21.19
N GLU A 194 7.36 -2.92 -21.87
CA GLU A 194 8.17 -1.72 -21.60
C GLU A 194 7.38 -0.42 -21.73
N GLN A 195 6.44 -0.37 -22.69
CA GLN A 195 5.63 0.80 -23.00
C GLN A 195 4.36 0.92 -22.14
N VAL A 196 4.29 0.19 -21.03
CA VAL A 196 3.17 0.30 -20.09
C VAL A 196 3.11 1.70 -19.48
N LEU A 197 1.89 2.27 -19.38
CA LEU A 197 1.66 3.46 -18.57
C LEU A 197 1.58 3.03 -17.10
N VAL A 198 2.50 3.54 -16.29
CA VAL A 198 2.53 3.28 -14.84
C VAL A 198 1.77 4.40 -14.12
N LEU A 199 0.82 3.98 -13.27
CA LEU A 199 0.08 4.83 -12.34
C LEU A 199 0.61 4.56 -10.92
N PRO A 200 1.59 5.34 -10.45
CA PRO A 200 2.15 5.21 -9.12
C PRO A 200 1.21 5.84 -8.08
N ALA A 201 1.38 5.51 -6.81
CA ALA A 201 0.63 6.15 -5.73
C ALA A 201 1.12 7.57 -5.41
N HIS A 202 2.40 7.83 -5.65
CA HIS A 202 3.01 9.13 -5.44
C HIS A 202 3.64 9.63 -6.72
N ASP A 203 3.65 10.97 -6.89
CA ASP A 203 4.07 11.67 -8.11
C ASP A 203 3.13 11.44 -9.31
N GLU A 204 3.63 11.68 -10.52
CA GLU A 204 2.85 11.67 -11.75
C GLU A 204 2.92 10.32 -12.47
N PRO A 205 1.87 9.94 -13.23
CA PRO A 205 1.93 8.80 -14.14
C PRO A 205 3.10 8.92 -15.11
N PHE A 206 3.73 7.79 -15.45
CA PHE A 206 4.91 7.80 -16.29
C PHE A 206 4.99 6.60 -17.25
N PHE A 207 5.79 6.73 -18.29
CA PHE A 207 6.24 5.65 -19.16
C PHE A 207 7.72 5.31 -18.87
N GLY A 208 8.16 4.14 -19.31
CA GLY A 208 9.55 3.71 -19.11
C GLY A 208 9.71 2.86 -17.85
N LEU A 209 8.84 1.89 -17.66
CA LEU A 209 8.91 0.95 -16.54
C LEU A 209 10.28 0.29 -16.42
N HIS A 210 10.80 -0.35 -17.50
CA HIS A 210 12.05 -1.09 -17.46
C HIS A 210 13.28 -0.21 -17.11
N PRO A 211 13.49 0.97 -17.76
CA PRO A 211 14.53 1.90 -17.31
C PRO A 211 14.42 2.29 -15.84
N ARG A 212 13.18 2.51 -15.33
CA ARG A 212 12.98 2.85 -13.91
C ARG A 212 13.31 1.67 -12.98
N LEU A 213 12.89 0.45 -13.33
CA LEU A 213 13.25 -0.75 -12.57
C LEU A 213 14.77 -0.94 -12.50
N THR A 214 15.47 -0.70 -13.63
CA THR A 214 16.92 -0.78 -13.69
C THR A 214 17.57 0.25 -12.76
N ALA A 215 17.13 1.52 -12.81
CA ALA A 215 17.65 2.58 -11.95
C ALA A 215 17.46 2.24 -10.46
N LEU A 216 16.25 1.81 -10.06
CA LEU A 216 15.95 1.40 -8.68
C LEU A 216 16.86 0.26 -8.20
N LYS A 217 17.11 -0.74 -9.06
CA LYS A 217 18.02 -1.85 -8.72
C LYS A 217 19.47 -1.41 -8.61
N GLU A 218 19.90 -0.47 -9.42
CA GLU A 218 21.28 0.08 -9.37
C GLU A 218 21.50 0.93 -8.13
N GLU A 219 20.54 1.74 -7.72
CA GLU A 219 20.58 2.53 -6.48
C GLU A 219 20.80 1.67 -5.23
N HIS A 220 20.41 0.38 -5.26
CA HIS A 220 20.48 -0.54 -4.11
C HIS A 220 21.56 -1.62 -4.24
N LYS A 221 22.47 -1.52 -5.21
CA LYS A 221 23.62 -2.45 -5.38
C LYS A 221 24.86 -2.06 -4.58
N GLN A 222 24.83 -0.96 -3.81
CA GLN A 222 25.97 -0.45 -3.06
C GLN A 222 26.10 -1.08 -1.67
#